data_182fbdd5bccb4b61ab4cd527b5192764
#
_entry.id   182fbdd5bccb4b61ab4cd527b5192764
#
_cell.length_a   1.000
_cell.length_b   1.000
_cell.length_c   1.000
_cell.angle_alpha   90.00
_cell.angle_beta   90.00
_cell.angle_gamma   90.00
#
_symmetry.space_group_name_H-M   'P 1'
#
loop_
_entity.id
_entity.type
_entity.pdbx_description
1 polymer ?
#
loop_
_entity_poly.entity_id
_entity_poly.type
_entity_poly.pdbx_seq_one_letter_code
_entity_poly.pdbx_strand_id
1 'polypeptide(L)'
;GERDGLRENVLLVRFAQARRTQSPSGGLLEARAAMNHAGHPLLWKTLGMRFMGQDGRGGKAYAEHVHGEIARQHRLDKSALARMATAADLDNLAVVTQSHGPLTVTVLATAGAKSNAIRTGVDAGTYIEGYTPAGTINIMVLTNIRLTDAAMARALITVTEGKTAALQDLNVPSTYTK
;
A
#
# COMPACT_ATOMS: atom_id res chain seq x y z
N GLY A 1 0.44 16.24 6.80
CA GLY A 1 -0.66 17.00 7.39
C GLY A 1 -1.17 16.36 8.67
N GLU A 2 -2.26 16.88 9.17
CA GLU A 2 -2.91 16.43 10.40
C GLU A 2 -4.42 16.35 10.20
N ARG A 3 -5.05 15.42 10.91
CA ARG A 3 -6.51 15.33 11.06
C ARG A 3 -6.82 15.07 12.53
N ASP A 4 -7.69 15.87 13.14
CA ASP A 4 -8.05 15.79 14.57
C ASP A 4 -6.80 15.79 15.50
N GLY A 5 -5.76 16.57 15.17
CA GLY A 5 -4.50 16.63 15.90
C GLY A 5 -3.60 15.40 15.76
N LEU A 6 -3.94 14.48 14.85
CA LEU A 6 -3.18 13.26 14.58
C LEU A 6 -2.59 13.31 13.18
N ARG A 7 -1.40 12.74 13.02
CA ARG A 7 -0.70 12.70 11.73
C ARG A 7 -1.51 11.97 10.66
N GLU A 8 -1.70 12.65 9.53
CA GLU A 8 -2.27 12.11 8.31
C GLU A 8 -1.50 12.64 7.10
N ASN A 9 -0.81 11.77 6.39
CA ASN A 9 0.01 12.12 5.24
C ASN A 9 -0.44 11.35 4.00
N VAL A 10 -0.21 11.96 2.83
CA VAL A 10 -0.48 11.32 1.53
C VAL A 10 0.73 11.48 0.62
N LEU A 11 1.24 10.37 0.16
CA LEU A 11 2.14 10.33 -1.00
C LEU A 11 1.29 10.29 -2.26
N LEU A 12 1.48 11.24 -3.17
CA LEU A 12 0.81 11.27 -4.46
C LEU A 12 1.85 11.35 -5.58
N VAL A 13 1.90 10.32 -6.40
CA VAL A 13 2.71 10.27 -7.62
C VAL A 13 1.80 10.56 -8.80
N ARG A 14 1.97 11.71 -9.46
CA ARG A 14 1.20 12.08 -10.65
C ARG A 14 1.94 11.68 -11.92
N PHE A 15 1.21 11.15 -12.87
CA PHE A 15 1.73 10.79 -14.18
C PHE A 15 1.38 11.86 -15.20
N ALA A 16 2.37 12.26 -16.05
CA ALA A 16 2.15 13.19 -17.14
C ALA A 16 1.12 12.65 -18.16
N GLN A 17 1.09 11.33 -18.33
CA GLN A 17 0.13 10.61 -19.15
C GLN A 17 -0.48 9.46 -18.34
N ALA A 18 -1.65 8.96 -18.72
CA ALA A 18 -2.21 7.76 -18.13
C ALA A 18 -1.24 6.57 -18.26
N ARG A 19 -1.13 5.81 -17.19
CA ARG A 19 -0.25 4.63 -17.11
C ARG A 19 -1.07 3.39 -16.80
N ARG A 20 -0.84 2.34 -17.59
CA ARG A 20 -1.38 1.03 -17.25
C ARG A 20 -0.79 0.58 -15.93
N THR A 21 -1.66 0.35 -14.97
CA THR A 21 -1.28 0.11 -13.57
C THR A 21 -2.01 -1.12 -13.06
N GLN A 22 -1.31 -1.97 -12.33
CA GLN A 22 -1.90 -3.05 -11.56
C GLN A 22 -1.90 -2.65 -10.07
N SER A 23 -3.06 -2.70 -9.45
CA SER A 23 -3.25 -2.34 -8.04
C SER A 23 -4.04 -3.41 -7.32
N PRO A 24 -3.63 -3.81 -6.09
CA PRO A 24 -4.39 -4.79 -5.31
C PRO A 24 -5.82 -4.35 -5.00
N SER A 25 -6.07 -3.03 -4.93
CA SER A 25 -7.39 -2.46 -4.61
C SER A 25 -8.24 -2.13 -5.82
N GLY A 26 -7.65 -1.99 -7.01
CA GLY A 26 -8.34 -1.53 -8.21
C GLY A 26 -8.20 -2.47 -9.41
N GLY A 27 -7.43 -3.54 -9.30
CA GLY A 27 -7.12 -4.41 -10.44
C GLY A 27 -6.25 -3.71 -11.48
N LEU A 28 -6.52 -3.97 -12.76
CA LEU A 28 -5.89 -3.31 -13.89
C LEU A 28 -6.65 -2.03 -14.23
N LEU A 29 -5.96 -0.90 -14.28
CA LEU A 29 -6.54 0.41 -14.59
C LEU A 29 -5.56 1.30 -15.37
N GLU A 30 -6.10 2.29 -16.07
CA GLU A 30 -5.33 3.37 -16.66
C GLU A 30 -5.24 4.53 -15.65
N ALA A 31 -4.18 4.53 -14.84
CA ALA A 31 -4.01 5.48 -13.77
C ALA A 31 -3.41 6.81 -14.24
N ARG A 32 -3.94 7.92 -13.76
CA ARG A 32 -3.35 9.27 -13.85
C ARG A 32 -2.49 9.61 -12.65
N ALA A 33 -2.68 8.88 -11.56
CA ALA A 33 -1.85 9.00 -10.36
C ALA A 33 -1.89 7.70 -9.54
N ALA A 34 -0.87 7.53 -8.70
CA ALA A 34 -0.83 6.53 -7.65
C ALA A 34 -0.69 7.23 -6.29
N MET A 35 -1.39 6.74 -5.28
CA MET A 35 -1.31 7.32 -3.94
C MET A 35 -1.13 6.26 -2.86
N ASN A 36 -0.46 6.66 -1.79
CA ASN A 36 -0.41 5.94 -0.53
C ASN A 36 -0.86 6.88 0.59
N HIS A 37 -1.98 6.57 1.21
CA HIS A 37 -2.53 7.32 2.34
C HIS A 37 -2.05 6.70 3.64
N ALA A 38 -1.39 7.50 4.48
CA ALA A 38 -0.92 7.09 5.80
C ALA A 38 -1.68 7.87 6.89
N GLY A 39 -2.52 7.17 7.64
CA GLY A 39 -3.20 7.71 8.82
C GLY A 39 -2.60 7.14 10.11
N HIS A 40 -2.54 7.96 11.16
CA HIS A 40 -2.17 7.48 12.49
C HIS A 40 -3.07 6.31 12.93
N PRO A 41 -2.55 5.29 13.65
CA PRO A 41 -3.36 4.14 14.08
C PRO A 41 -4.67 4.49 14.80
N LEU A 42 -4.68 5.59 15.57
CA LEU A 42 -5.89 6.09 16.22
C LEU A 42 -6.93 6.61 15.22
N LEU A 43 -6.52 7.23 14.12
CA LEU A 43 -7.46 7.65 13.06
C LEU A 43 -8.17 6.44 12.45
N TRP A 44 -7.41 5.36 12.16
CA TRP A 44 -8.00 4.10 11.67
C TRP A 44 -9.02 3.53 12.65
N LYS A 45 -8.75 3.63 13.95
CA LYS A 45 -9.66 3.15 14.99
C LYS A 45 -10.86 4.08 15.16
N THR A 46 -10.65 5.37 15.38
CA THR A 46 -11.72 6.32 15.74
C THR A 46 -12.60 6.68 14.55
N LEU A 47 -12.02 7.02 13.41
CA LEU A 47 -12.76 7.32 12.19
C LEU A 47 -13.29 6.04 11.55
N GLY A 48 -12.54 4.94 11.64
CA GLY A 48 -13.04 3.63 11.26
C GLY A 48 -14.35 3.30 11.99
N MET A 49 -14.43 3.53 13.29
CA MET A 49 -15.66 3.36 14.06
C MET A 49 -16.75 4.37 13.66
N ARG A 50 -16.39 5.62 13.39
CA ARG A 50 -17.32 6.67 12.96
C ARG A 50 -17.93 6.38 11.59
N PHE A 51 -17.17 5.76 10.69
CA PHE A 51 -17.61 5.31 9.37
C PHE A 51 -18.12 3.87 9.34
N MET A 52 -18.16 3.20 10.48
CA MET A 52 -18.73 1.84 10.55
C MET A 52 -20.22 1.90 10.19
N GLY A 53 -20.48 1.57 8.93
CA GLY A 53 -21.81 1.14 8.52
C GLY A 53 -22.15 -0.23 9.13
N GLN A 54 -23.33 -0.75 8.87
CA GLN A 54 -23.82 -2.03 9.38
C GLN A 54 -22.94 -3.25 9.00
N ASP A 55 -21.94 -3.07 8.11
CA ASP A 55 -21.06 -4.13 7.60
C ASP A 55 -19.69 -4.22 8.29
N GLY A 56 -19.43 -3.40 9.32
CA GLY A 56 -18.18 -3.46 10.09
C GLY A 56 -16.89 -3.02 9.36
N ARG A 57 -17.00 -2.44 8.16
CA ARG A 57 -15.85 -2.10 7.29
C ARG A 57 -15.36 -0.65 7.45
N GLY A 58 -15.41 -0.11 8.66
CA GLY A 58 -15.12 1.30 8.92
C GLY A 58 -13.75 1.78 8.46
N GLY A 59 -12.70 0.95 8.59
CA GLY A 59 -11.37 1.28 8.09
C GLY A 59 -11.34 1.47 6.57
N LYS A 60 -12.07 0.64 5.82
CA LYS A 60 -12.23 0.80 4.37
C LYS A 60 -12.99 2.08 4.05
N ALA A 61 -14.06 2.39 4.76
CA ALA A 61 -14.85 3.59 4.56
C ALA A 61 -14.02 4.86 4.84
N TYR A 62 -13.21 4.87 5.88
CA TYR A 62 -12.26 5.95 6.15
C TYR A 62 -11.27 6.14 5.01
N ALA A 63 -10.63 5.06 4.54
CA ALA A 63 -9.73 5.13 3.40
C ALA A 63 -10.44 5.68 2.15
N GLU A 64 -11.62 5.20 1.83
CA GLU A 64 -12.42 5.65 0.68
C GLU A 64 -12.81 7.14 0.79
N HIS A 65 -13.10 7.62 2.00
CA HIS A 65 -13.37 9.04 2.27
C HIS A 65 -12.15 9.90 1.93
N VAL A 66 -10.99 9.59 2.51
CA VAL A 66 -9.74 10.33 2.25
C VAL A 66 -9.35 10.26 0.76
N HIS A 67 -9.45 9.09 0.13
CA HIS A 67 -9.17 8.95 -1.30
C HIS A 67 -10.08 9.84 -2.15
N GLY A 68 -11.35 9.99 -1.77
CA GLY A 68 -12.29 10.90 -2.42
C GLY A 68 -11.92 12.38 -2.22
N GLU A 69 -11.47 12.76 -1.03
CA GLU A 69 -10.99 14.13 -0.75
C GLU A 69 -9.77 14.47 -1.60
N ILE A 70 -8.76 13.59 -1.63
CA ILE A 70 -7.53 13.78 -2.42
C ILE A 70 -7.84 13.83 -3.92
N ALA A 71 -8.67 12.93 -4.43
CA ALA A 71 -9.09 12.95 -5.83
C ALA A 71 -9.72 14.31 -6.21
N ARG A 72 -10.64 14.81 -5.38
CA ARG A 72 -11.30 16.10 -5.55
C ARG A 72 -10.32 17.27 -5.51
N GLN A 73 -9.46 17.31 -4.47
CA GLN A 73 -8.45 18.36 -4.27
C GLN A 73 -7.47 18.46 -5.45
N HIS A 74 -7.09 17.33 -6.02
CA HIS A 74 -6.14 17.26 -7.13
C HIS A 74 -6.81 17.19 -8.51
N ARG A 75 -8.13 17.32 -8.60
CA ARG A 75 -8.92 17.25 -9.85
C ARG A 75 -8.64 15.96 -10.62
N LEU A 76 -8.59 14.83 -9.90
CA LEU A 76 -8.41 13.49 -10.44
C LEU A 76 -9.74 12.74 -10.44
N ASP A 77 -9.96 11.95 -11.49
CA ASP A 77 -11.01 10.95 -11.45
C ASP A 77 -10.61 9.83 -10.48
N LYS A 78 -11.50 9.47 -9.57
CA LYS A 78 -11.26 8.40 -8.59
C LYS A 78 -11.00 7.04 -9.28
N SER A 79 -11.58 6.81 -10.45
CA SER A 79 -11.34 5.61 -11.26
C SER A 79 -9.96 5.57 -11.91
N ALA A 80 -9.31 6.73 -12.10
CA ALA A 80 -7.96 6.87 -12.63
C ALA A 80 -6.89 7.02 -11.53
N LEU A 81 -7.21 6.66 -10.29
CA LEU A 81 -6.32 6.75 -9.13
C LEU A 81 -6.01 5.34 -8.58
N ALA A 82 -4.77 4.89 -8.74
CA ALA A 82 -4.28 3.70 -8.05
C ALA A 82 -4.07 4.03 -6.56
N ARG A 83 -4.67 3.24 -5.66
CA ARG A 83 -4.81 3.62 -4.24
C ARG A 83 -4.27 2.56 -3.31
N MET A 84 -3.51 3.01 -2.32
CA MET A 84 -3.08 2.22 -1.16
C MET A 84 -3.31 3.02 0.10
N ALA A 85 -3.42 2.32 1.23
CA ALA A 85 -3.56 2.92 2.54
C ALA A 85 -2.72 2.14 3.56
N THR A 86 -2.23 2.84 4.59
CA THR A 86 -1.33 2.28 5.61
C THR A 86 -1.47 3.04 6.93
N ALA A 87 -1.02 2.42 8.01
CA ALA A 87 -0.73 3.10 9.27
C ALA A 87 0.79 3.37 9.44
N ALA A 88 1.62 2.89 8.51
CA ALA A 88 3.05 3.17 8.51
C ALA A 88 3.32 4.67 8.23
N ASP A 89 4.40 5.17 8.82
CA ASP A 89 4.79 6.57 8.65
C ASP A 89 5.40 6.81 7.26
N LEU A 90 4.86 7.80 6.53
CA LEU A 90 5.43 8.21 5.23
C LEU A 90 6.76 8.96 5.37
N ASP A 91 7.12 9.48 6.53
CA ASP A 91 8.42 10.10 6.76
C ASP A 91 9.56 9.07 6.65
N ASN A 92 9.22 7.77 6.78
CA ASN A 92 10.13 6.65 6.54
C ASN A 92 10.03 6.09 5.10
N LEU A 93 9.60 6.89 4.14
CA LEU A 93 9.53 6.49 2.73
C LEU A 93 10.94 6.22 2.18
N ALA A 94 11.16 4.99 1.73
CA ALA A 94 12.36 4.64 0.97
C ALA A 94 12.08 4.77 -0.53
N VAL A 95 13.02 5.38 -1.26
CA VAL A 95 12.97 5.52 -2.72
C VAL A 95 14.28 5.03 -3.30
N VAL A 96 14.21 4.03 -4.17
CA VAL A 96 15.39 3.45 -4.83
C VAL A 96 15.14 3.35 -6.32
N THR A 97 16.12 3.75 -7.12
CA THR A 97 16.08 3.63 -8.59
C THR A 97 17.25 2.77 -9.06
N GLN A 98 16.97 1.81 -9.91
CA GLN A 98 17.95 0.94 -10.56
C GLN A 98 17.69 0.88 -12.06
N SER A 99 18.75 0.75 -12.85
CA SER A 99 18.67 0.60 -14.30
C SER A 99 19.41 -0.65 -14.77
N HIS A 100 18.83 -1.35 -15.73
CA HIS A 100 19.45 -2.47 -16.42
C HIS A 100 19.15 -2.36 -17.92
N GLY A 101 20.15 -2.08 -18.73
CA GLY A 101 19.96 -1.73 -20.12
C GLY A 101 18.97 -0.56 -20.25
N PRO A 102 17.95 -0.68 -21.11
CA PRO A 102 16.96 0.38 -21.30
C PRO A 102 15.90 0.44 -20.19
N LEU A 103 15.82 -0.56 -19.31
CA LEU A 103 14.85 -0.61 -18.23
C LEU A 103 15.35 0.19 -17.02
N THR A 104 14.54 1.13 -16.57
CA THR A 104 14.72 1.81 -15.29
C THR A 104 13.52 1.51 -14.40
N VAL A 105 13.80 1.07 -13.19
CA VAL A 105 12.78 0.78 -12.18
C VAL A 105 13.00 1.67 -10.97
N THR A 106 11.96 2.37 -10.56
CA THR A 106 11.93 3.12 -9.31
C THR A 106 10.94 2.47 -8.35
N VAL A 107 11.41 2.17 -7.16
CA VAL A 107 10.58 1.59 -6.09
C VAL A 107 10.43 2.61 -4.97
N LEU A 108 9.18 2.83 -4.56
CA LEU A 108 8.83 3.60 -3.38
C LEU A 108 8.19 2.64 -2.38
N ALA A 109 8.75 2.56 -1.18
CA ALA A 109 8.29 1.61 -0.17
C ALA A 109 8.13 2.26 1.20
N THR A 110 7.05 1.89 1.88
CA THR A 110 6.84 2.17 3.31
C THR A 110 6.57 0.87 4.04
N ALA A 111 7.20 0.67 5.18
CA ALA A 111 7.02 -0.51 6.01
C ALA A 111 6.70 -0.12 7.46
N GLY A 112 5.61 -0.67 7.96
CA GLY A 112 5.21 -0.63 9.36
C GLY A 112 5.00 -2.05 9.89
N ALA A 113 5.89 -2.96 9.52
CA ALA A 113 5.79 -4.37 9.86
C ALA A 113 6.42 -4.63 11.25
N LYS A 114 5.65 -5.20 12.16
CA LYS A 114 6.16 -5.76 13.42
C LYS A 114 6.58 -7.22 13.26
N SER A 115 6.20 -7.85 12.16
CA SER A 115 6.42 -9.25 11.87
C SER A 115 6.46 -9.50 10.37
N ASN A 116 7.07 -10.61 9.99
CA ASN A 116 7.12 -11.09 8.62
C ASN A 116 5.77 -11.72 8.20
N ALA A 117 5.66 -12.10 6.93
CA ALA A 117 4.51 -12.83 6.42
C ALA A 117 4.35 -14.19 7.11
N ILE A 118 3.11 -14.66 7.19
CA ILE A 118 2.78 -16.02 7.63
C ILE A 118 3.34 -17.01 6.60
N ARG A 119 4.05 -18.02 7.09
CA ARG A 119 4.57 -19.12 6.26
C ARG A 119 3.55 -20.24 6.19
N THR A 120 2.93 -20.40 5.05
CA THR A 120 1.93 -21.47 4.84
C THR A 120 2.53 -22.85 5.16
N GLY A 121 1.80 -23.63 5.97
CA GLY A 121 2.20 -24.98 6.37
C GLY A 121 3.19 -25.04 7.53
N VAL A 122 3.73 -23.92 8.00
CA VAL A 122 4.67 -23.84 9.13
C VAL A 122 4.06 -23.02 10.26
N ASP A 123 3.56 -21.84 9.97
CA ASP A 123 2.95 -20.97 10.98
C ASP A 123 1.48 -21.31 11.14
N ALA A 124 1.07 -21.67 12.36
CA ALA A 124 -0.33 -21.85 12.71
C ALA A 124 -0.94 -20.50 13.05
N GLY A 125 -1.80 -20.00 12.18
CA GLY A 125 -2.58 -18.79 12.46
C GLY A 125 -3.76 -19.09 13.38
N THR A 126 -4.12 -18.12 14.22
CA THR A 126 -5.39 -18.15 14.95
C THR A 126 -6.34 -17.19 14.25
N TYR A 127 -7.45 -17.71 13.76
CA TYR A 127 -8.51 -16.85 13.21
C TYR A 127 -9.28 -16.23 14.38
N ILE A 128 -9.20 -14.91 14.50
CA ILE A 128 -10.03 -14.14 15.41
C ILE A 128 -10.81 -13.14 14.56
N GLU A 129 -12.12 -13.31 14.50
CA GLU A 129 -12.98 -12.43 13.72
C GLU A 129 -12.87 -10.97 14.19
N GLY A 130 -12.71 -10.05 13.26
CA GLY A 130 -12.60 -8.60 13.55
C GLY A 130 -11.25 -8.13 14.10
N TYR A 131 -10.27 -9.02 14.34
CA TYR A 131 -8.92 -8.62 14.74
C TYR A 131 -7.92 -8.84 13.61
N THR A 132 -7.30 -7.76 13.16
CA THR A 132 -6.15 -7.81 12.24
C THR A 132 -4.96 -7.16 12.93
N PRO A 133 -3.83 -7.86 13.11
CA PRO A 133 -2.62 -7.25 13.63
C PRO A 133 -2.21 -6.07 12.76
N ALA A 134 -1.87 -4.94 13.39
CA ALA A 134 -1.43 -3.76 12.67
C ALA A 134 -0.04 -3.98 12.06
N GLY A 135 0.04 -3.89 10.76
CA GLY A 135 1.30 -3.94 10.00
C GLY A 135 1.01 -3.90 8.51
N THR A 136 1.73 -3.06 7.78
CA THR A 136 1.56 -2.93 6.33
C THR A 136 2.90 -2.62 5.69
N ILE A 137 3.19 -3.28 4.59
CA ILE A 137 4.27 -2.91 3.68
C ILE A 137 3.60 -2.52 2.36
N ASN A 138 3.67 -1.25 2.00
CA ASN A 138 3.17 -0.74 0.73
C ASN A 138 4.34 -0.45 -0.19
N ILE A 139 4.29 -1.00 -1.40
CA ILE A 139 5.34 -0.89 -2.41
C ILE A 139 4.71 -0.37 -3.70
N MET A 140 5.22 0.75 -4.23
CA MET A 140 4.96 1.21 -5.59
C MET A 140 6.16 0.91 -6.46
N VAL A 141 5.94 0.26 -7.59
CA VAL A 141 6.98 0.00 -8.59
C VAL A 141 6.64 0.76 -9.85
N LEU A 142 7.53 1.65 -10.25
CA LEU A 142 7.42 2.47 -11.44
C LEU A 142 8.46 2.04 -12.46
N THR A 143 8.06 1.87 -13.71
CA THR A 143 8.96 1.54 -14.81
C THR A 143 8.86 2.58 -15.92
N ASN A 144 9.97 2.83 -16.60
CA ASN A 144 10.02 3.68 -17.81
C ASN A 144 9.54 2.95 -19.06
N ILE A 145 9.38 1.63 -18.99
CA ILE A 145 8.94 0.75 -20.09
C ILE A 145 7.52 0.26 -19.80
N ARG A 146 6.68 0.20 -20.84
CA ARG A 146 5.35 -0.41 -20.73
C ARG A 146 5.50 -1.93 -20.61
N LEU A 147 4.99 -2.47 -19.52
CA LEU A 147 4.93 -3.91 -19.30
C LEU A 147 3.67 -4.50 -19.96
N THR A 148 3.79 -5.72 -20.47
CA THR A 148 2.63 -6.54 -20.83
C THR A 148 1.89 -7.01 -19.58
N ASP A 149 0.65 -7.48 -19.72
CA ASP A 149 -0.13 -8.00 -18.58
C ASP A 149 0.57 -9.19 -17.91
N ALA A 150 1.17 -10.07 -18.70
CA ALA A 150 1.96 -11.19 -18.20
C ALA A 150 3.20 -10.72 -17.42
N ALA A 151 3.90 -9.69 -17.92
CA ALA A 151 5.04 -9.10 -17.22
C ALA A 151 4.62 -8.40 -15.92
N MET A 152 3.47 -7.74 -15.90
CA MET A 152 2.93 -7.13 -14.67
C MET A 152 2.56 -8.19 -13.62
N ALA A 153 1.92 -9.29 -14.03
CA ALA A 153 1.62 -10.40 -13.14
C ALA A 153 2.91 -11.01 -12.55
N ARG A 154 3.94 -11.18 -13.39
CA ARG A 154 5.23 -11.67 -12.95
C ARG A 154 5.97 -10.70 -12.02
N ALA A 155 5.84 -9.40 -12.26
CA ALA A 155 6.41 -8.36 -11.40
C ALA A 155 5.88 -8.44 -9.96
N LEU A 156 4.60 -8.79 -9.74
CA LEU A 156 4.05 -9.00 -8.39
C LEU A 156 4.76 -10.12 -7.65
N ILE A 157 5.09 -11.22 -8.35
CA ILE A 157 5.85 -12.34 -7.77
C ILE A 157 7.24 -11.85 -7.37
N THR A 158 7.96 -11.22 -8.29
CA THR A 158 9.32 -10.70 -8.05
C THR A 158 9.37 -9.69 -6.90
N VAL A 159 8.40 -8.77 -6.82
CA VAL A 159 8.29 -7.79 -5.72
C VAL A 159 8.05 -8.51 -4.39
N THR A 160 7.22 -9.55 -4.38
CA THR A 160 6.94 -10.34 -3.17
C THR A 160 8.17 -11.11 -2.71
N GLU A 161 8.91 -11.72 -3.63
CA GLU A 161 10.17 -12.41 -3.36
C GLU A 161 11.21 -11.44 -2.79
N GLY A 162 11.43 -10.29 -3.42
CA GLY A 162 12.36 -9.26 -2.95
C GLY A 162 11.98 -8.71 -1.57
N LYS A 163 10.69 -8.46 -1.32
CA LYS A 163 10.19 -8.06 0.00
C LYS A 163 10.50 -9.14 1.05
N THR A 164 10.25 -10.40 0.72
CA THR A 164 10.46 -11.51 1.66
C THR A 164 11.95 -11.68 1.98
N ALA A 165 12.82 -11.62 0.97
CA ALA A 165 14.26 -11.67 1.16
C ALA A 165 14.75 -10.52 2.07
N ALA A 166 14.32 -9.28 1.81
CA ALA A 166 14.68 -8.14 2.65
C ALA A 166 14.24 -8.30 4.12
N LEU A 167 13.05 -8.85 4.37
CA LEU A 167 12.59 -9.12 5.74
C LEU A 167 13.42 -10.22 6.42
N GLN A 168 13.86 -11.23 5.67
CA GLN A 168 14.75 -12.27 6.18
C GLN A 168 16.16 -11.71 6.51
N ASP A 169 16.72 -10.91 5.63
CA ASP A 169 18.02 -10.25 5.85
C ASP A 169 18.01 -9.32 7.08
N LEU A 170 16.86 -8.68 7.34
CA LEU A 170 16.61 -7.84 8.50
C LEU A 170 16.24 -8.62 9.77
N ASN A 171 16.17 -9.95 9.71
CA ASN A 171 15.76 -10.82 10.81
C ASN A 171 14.38 -10.43 11.40
N VAL A 172 13.44 -10.00 10.57
CA VAL A 172 12.07 -9.71 11.00
C VAL A 172 11.32 -11.04 11.20
N PRO A 173 10.93 -11.40 12.43
CA PRO A 173 10.30 -12.69 12.70
C PRO A 173 8.88 -12.75 12.14
N SER A 174 8.39 -13.96 11.91
CA SER A 174 6.95 -14.18 11.67
C SER A 174 6.14 -13.87 12.93
N THR A 175 4.90 -13.41 12.75
CA THR A 175 3.98 -13.15 13.88
C THR A 175 3.70 -14.40 14.72
N TYR A 176 3.84 -15.57 14.14
CA TYR A 176 3.40 -16.85 14.71
C TYR A 176 4.55 -17.83 14.99
N THR A 177 5.76 -17.48 14.62
CA THR A 177 6.98 -18.21 15.02
C THR A 177 7.63 -17.51 16.20
N LYS A 178 7.75 -18.22 17.29
CA LYS A 178 8.57 -17.80 18.44
C LYS A 178 10.00 -18.25 18.24
#